data_e8d27695627a640d261fa5c1920c6813
#
_entry.id   e8d27695627a640d261fa5c1920c6813
#
_cell.length_a   1.000
_cell.length_b   1.000
_cell.length_c   1.000
_cell.angle_alpha   90.00
_cell.angle_beta   90.00
_cell.angle_gamma   90.00
#
_symmetry.space_group_name_H-M   'P 1'
#
loop_
_entity.id
_entity.type
_entity.pdbx_description
1 polymer ?
#
loop_
_entity_poly.entity_id
_entity_poly.type
_entity_poly.pdbx_seq_one_letter_code
_entity_poly.pdbx_strand_id
1 'polypeptide(L)'
;MEETTQSLNENFLKTIENSYNTWVQVGGTSTKPAKLKSLHGTIAKDIERLLGDNYIAFSMGHGDDKEITIDGATYGKKADIAIQDKRTKKFVAIIEVKYVMQNYKQNAVNYFEGMRGATENIRLSGIPCFQIFIAPDRLPYFTNDKNKGKIIKHWEEFSEKNAEKYIKMSTFNPDKVFGVPDSTLLYITHLTNGIDDQTVTTLEEYLNFYRNNTPKMELSKKEFTGFNPKGSVIHNDYEKFLNKVCEIISSEKYADFDITQYKI
;
A
#
# COMPACT_ATOMS: atom_id res chain seq x y z
N MET A 1 26.28 21.30 -11.86
CA MET A 1 25.47 20.89 -10.69
C MET A 1 25.02 19.47 -10.99
N GLU A 2 25.64 18.49 -10.35
CA GLU A 2 25.17 17.10 -10.42
C GLU A 2 23.82 17.03 -9.70
N GLU A 3 22.75 16.82 -10.43
CA GLU A 3 21.48 16.38 -9.83
C GLU A 3 21.76 15.03 -9.17
N THR A 4 21.84 15.02 -7.86
CA THR A 4 21.89 13.79 -7.08
C THR A 4 20.57 13.07 -7.33
N THR A 5 20.60 12.04 -8.17
CA THR A 5 19.40 11.23 -8.48
C THR A 5 18.98 10.53 -7.18
N GLN A 6 17.93 11.04 -6.56
CA GLN A 6 17.37 10.45 -5.34
C GLN A 6 16.90 9.02 -5.64
N SER A 7 17.23 8.06 -4.77
CA SER A 7 16.84 6.66 -4.98
C SER A 7 15.30 6.52 -4.97
N LEU A 8 14.76 5.49 -5.64
CA LEU A 8 13.32 5.19 -5.63
C LEU A 8 12.80 5.01 -4.19
N ASN A 9 13.58 4.35 -3.34
CA ASN A 9 13.23 4.14 -1.94
C ASN A 9 13.13 5.46 -1.15
N GLU A 10 14.06 6.39 -1.34
CA GLU A 10 14.03 7.71 -0.67
C GLU A 10 12.85 8.56 -1.16
N ASN A 11 12.61 8.61 -2.46
CA ASN A 11 11.48 9.36 -3.03
C ASN A 11 10.13 8.79 -2.55
N PHE A 12 10.01 7.48 -2.48
CA PHE A 12 8.81 6.81 -1.98
C PHE A 12 8.56 7.14 -0.50
N LEU A 13 9.60 7.06 0.35
CA LEU A 13 9.50 7.41 1.76
C LEU A 13 9.05 8.88 1.93
N LYS A 14 9.61 9.80 1.14
CA LYS A 14 9.20 11.21 1.15
C LYS A 14 7.75 11.39 0.74
N THR A 15 7.29 10.61 -0.22
CA THR A 15 5.88 10.64 -0.66
C THR A 15 4.93 10.12 0.42
N ILE A 16 5.35 9.09 1.17
CA ILE A 16 4.61 8.58 2.35
C ILE A 16 4.52 9.66 3.43
N GLU A 17 5.62 10.34 3.73
CA GLU A 17 5.68 11.46 4.68
C GLU A 17 4.70 12.58 4.28
N ASN A 18 4.70 12.98 3.00
CA ASN A 18 3.79 13.98 2.45
C ASN A 18 2.32 13.54 2.54
N SER A 19 2.02 12.27 2.29
CA SER A 19 0.68 11.71 2.44
C SER A 19 0.19 11.75 3.89
N TYR A 20 1.08 11.45 4.83
CA TYR A 20 0.77 11.54 6.26
C TYR A 20 0.52 12.98 6.69
N ASN A 21 1.36 13.92 6.24
CA ASN A 21 1.15 15.34 6.48
C ASN A 21 -0.19 15.82 5.91
N THR A 22 -0.54 15.40 4.70
CA THR A 22 -1.85 15.70 4.10
C THR A 22 -3.00 15.17 4.97
N TRP A 23 -2.89 13.95 5.49
CA TRP A 23 -3.88 13.38 6.41
C TRP A 23 -4.04 14.23 7.68
N VAL A 24 -2.95 14.72 8.24
CA VAL A 24 -2.96 15.67 9.39
C VAL A 24 -3.71 16.96 9.03
N GLN A 25 -3.37 17.56 7.89
CA GLN A 25 -3.96 18.83 7.44
C GLN A 25 -5.47 18.73 7.15
N VAL A 26 -5.93 17.59 6.63
CA VAL A 26 -7.36 17.38 6.34
C VAL A 26 -8.19 16.89 7.54
N GLY A 27 -7.60 16.90 8.75
CA GLY A 27 -8.30 16.62 10.00
C GLY A 27 -8.32 15.16 10.41
N GLY A 28 -7.36 14.35 10.00
CA GLY A 28 -7.19 12.96 10.46
C GLY A 28 -8.30 12.01 10.01
N THR A 29 -9.03 12.33 8.93
CA THR A 29 -10.16 11.52 8.48
C THR A 29 -9.71 10.37 7.56
N SER A 30 -10.41 9.22 7.66
CA SER A 30 -10.17 8.09 6.75
C SER A 30 -10.84 8.28 5.38
N THR A 31 -11.85 9.14 5.26
CA THR A 31 -12.76 9.22 4.11
C THR A 31 -12.29 10.16 3.00
N LYS A 32 -11.29 11.04 3.23
CA LYS A 32 -10.82 11.97 2.20
C LYS A 32 -9.75 11.32 1.33
N PRO A 33 -9.99 11.11 0.02
CA PRO A 33 -9.01 10.49 -0.89
C PRO A 33 -7.77 11.37 -1.14
N ALA A 34 -7.87 12.69 -0.94
CA ALA A 34 -6.77 13.64 -1.15
C ALA A 34 -5.45 13.24 -0.49
N LYS A 35 -5.51 12.58 0.68
CA LYS A 35 -4.32 12.12 1.41
C LYS A 35 -3.48 11.07 0.67
N LEU A 36 -4.10 10.27 -0.21
CA LEU A 36 -3.43 9.22 -0.97
C LEU A 36 -3.15 9.61 -2.42
N LYS A 37 -3.71 10.72 -2.89
CA LYS A 37 -3.58 11.15 -4.28
C LYS A 37 -2.12 11.27 -4.74
N SER A 38 -1.26 11.93 -3.96
CA SER A 38 0.17 12.05 -4.27
C SER A 38 0.88 10.70 -4.22
N LEU A 39 0.54 9.85 -3.27
CA LEU A 39 1.14 8.52 -3.11
C LEU A 39 0.81 7.61 -4.30
N HIS A 40 -0.47 7.51 -4.65
CA HIS A 40 -0.91 6.72 -5.80
C HIS A 40 -0.31 7.25 -7.11
N GLY A 41 -0.30 8.58 -7.29
CA GLY A 41 0.30 9.21 -8.47
C GLY A 41 1.79 8.96 -8.61
N THR A 42 2.55 8.98 -7.51
CA THR A 42 3.99 8.66 -7.52
C THR A 42 4.23 7.21 -7.92
N ILE A 43 3.50 6.26 -7.33
CA ILE A 43 3.62 4.84 -7.68
C ILE A 43 3.29 4.61 -9.15
N ALA A 44 2.19 5.21 -9.65
CA ALA A 44 1.78 5.10 -11.05
C ALA A 44 2.85 5.64 -12.00
N LYS A 45 3.44 6.79 -11.69
CA LYS A 45 4.53 7.41 -12.47
C LYS A 45 5.79 6.54 -12.48
N ASP A 46 6.18 6.01 -11.32
CA ASP A 46 7.39 5.19 -11.20
C ASP A 46 7.25 3.89 -11.99
N ILE A 47 6.11 3.20 -11.90
CA ILE A 47 5.88 1.95 -12.64
C ILE A 47 5.78 2.19 -14.15
N GLU A 48 5.10 3.26 -14.58
CA GLU A 48 5.01 3.63 -16.00
C GLU A 48 6.41 3.92 -16.59
N ARG A 49 7.25 4.66 -15.85
CA ARG A 49 8.63 4.95 -16.23
C ARG A 49 9.47 3.68 -16.37
N LEU A 50 9.33 2.71 -15.45
CA LEU A 50 10.09 1.46 -15.47
C LEU A 50 9.62 0.50 -16.56
N LEU A 51 8.33 0.46 -16.87
CA LEU A 51 7.76 -0.38 -17.94
C LEU A 51 7.97 0.22 -19.34
N GLY A 52 8.21 1.55 -19.44
CA GLY A 52 8.45 2.25 -20.69
C GLY A 52 7.18 2.57 -21.50
N ASP A 53 7.38 3.09 -22.70
CA ASP A 53 6.36 3.77 -23.51
C ASP A 53 5.18 2.90 -23.96
N ASN A 54 5.32 1.58 -23.91
CA ASN A 54 4.26 0.66 -24.32
C ASN A 54 3.14 0.54 -23.27
N TYR A 55 3.32 1.07 -22.07
CA TYR A 55 2.38 0.97 -20.98
C TYR A 55 1.87 2.34 -20.54
N ILE A 56 0.71 2.35 -19.90
CA ILE A 56 0.13 3.51 -19.24
C ILE A 56 -0.48 3.09 -17.90
N ALA A 57 -0.26 3.91 -16.88
CA ALA A 57 -0.85 3.70 -15.55
C ALA A 57 -1.97 4.71 -15.31
N PHE A 58 -3.10 4.23 -14.81
CA PHE A 58 -4.26 5.03 -14.41
C PHE A 58 -4.34 5.05 -12.89
N SER A 59 -4.42 6.23 -12.32
CA SER A 59 -4.51 6.40 -10.87
C SER A 59 -4.97 7.81 -10.53
N MET A 60 -5.48 8.00 -9.32
CA MET A 60 -5.58 9.34 -8.75
C MET A 60 -4.19 9.96 -8.63
N GLY A 61 -4.04 11.21 -9.06
CA GLY A 61 -2.76 11.95 -9.02
C GLY A 61 -1.82 11.65 -10.20
N HIS A 62 -2.26 10.88 -11.20
CA HIS A 62 -1.50 10.59 -12.42
C HIS A 62 -2.42 10.53 -13.65
N GLY A 63 -1.93 10.96 -14.80
CA GLY A 63 -2.69 10.96 -16.06
C GLY A 63 -4.01 11.73 -15.93
N ASP A 64 -5.11 11.06 -16.24
CA ASP A 64 -6.48 11.63 -16.18
C ASP A 64 -7.00 11.82 -14.75
N ASP A 65 -6.17 11.60 -13.73
CA ASP A 65 -6.49 11.78 -12.30
C ASP A 65 -7.72 10.98 -11.84
N LYS A 66 -7.85 9.75 -12.32
CA LYS A 66 -8.96 8.85 -11.96
C LYS A 66 -8.55 7.39 -11.82
N GLU A 67 -9.21 6.71 -10.90
CA GLU A 67 -9.15 5.26 -10.76
C GLU A 67 -10.05 4.58 -11.80
N ILE A 68 -9.63 3.42 -12.27
CA ILE A 68 -10.37 2.63 -13.27
C ILE A 68 -11.01 1.41 -12.58
N THR A 69 -12.23 1.09 -12.99
CA THR A 69 -12.88 -0.16 -12.59
C THR A 69 -12.44 -1.27 -13.55
N ILE A 70 -11.87 -2.33 -12.99
CA ILE A 70 -11.45 -3.53 -13.68
C ILE A 70 -12.47 -4.62 -13.45
N ASP A 71 -12.89 -5.30 -14.49
CA ASP A 71 -13.78 -6.45 -14.39
C ASP A 71 -13.03 -7.63 -13.78
N GLY A 72 -13.38 -7.97 -12.55
CA GLY A 72 -12.90 -9.17 -11.88
C GLY A 72 -13.76 -10.38 -12.21
N ALA A 73 -13.41 -11.54 -11.64
CA ALA A 73 -14.12 -12.78 -11.90
C ALA A 73 -15.58 -12.77 -11.40
N THR A 74 -15.86 -12.00 -10.33
CA THR A 74 -17.19 -11.98 -9.69
C THR A 74 -17.80 -10.57 -9.60
N TYR A 75 -16.98 -9.53 -9.51
CA TYR A 75 -17.42 -8.14 -9.44
C TYR A 75 -16.37 -7.19 -10.01
N GLY A 76 -16.84 -6.02 -10.48
CA GLY A 76 -15.95 -4.95 -10.91
C GLY A 76 -15.20 -4.34 -9.72
N LYS A 77 -13.87 -4.32 -9.78
CA LYS A 77 -12.99 -3.77 -8.74
C LYS A 77 -12.42 -2.43 -9.19
N LYS A 78 -12.70 -1.39 -8.44
CA LYS A 78 -12.06 -0.08 -8.62
C LYS A 78 -10.63 -0.16 -8.09
N ALA A 79 -9.65 -0.10 -8.99
CA ALA A 79 -8.23 -0.24 -8.67
C ALA A 79 -7.60 1.10 -8.28
N ASP A 80 -6.76 1.11 -7.25
CA ASP A 80 -5.98 2.30 -6.87
C ASP A 80 -5.00 2.68 -8.00
N ILE A 81 -4.37 1.69 -8.64
CA ILE A 81 -3.53 1.85 -9.82
C ILE A 81 -3.83 0.70 -10.78
N ALA A 82 -4.19 1.03 -12.02
CA ALA A 82 -4.41 0.07 -13.09
C ALA A 82 -3.38 0.29 -14.22
N ILE A 83 -2.74 -0.77 -14.70
CA ILE A 83 -1.71 -0.72 -15.73
C ILE A 83 -2.26 -1.35 -17.01
N GLN A 84 -2.18 -0.61 -18.13
CA GLN A 84 -2.68 -1.03 -19.44
C GLN A 84 -1.54 -1.09 -20.45
N ASP A 85 -1.49 -2.14 -21.26
CA ASP A 85 -0.69 -2.19 -22.48
C ASP A 85 -1.37 -1.34 -23.56
N LYS A 86 -0.68 -0.32 -24.04
CA LYS A 86 -1.19 0.63 -25.04
C LYS A 86 -1.45 -0.02 -26.41
N ARG A 87 -0.75 -1.10 -26.74
CA ARG A 87 -0.86 -1.82 -28.01
C ARG A 87 -2.13 -2.67 -28.07
N THR A 88 -2.37 -3.41 -27.00
CA THR A 88 -3.51 -4.35 -26.91
C THR A 88 -4.75 -3.73 -26.28
N LYS A 89 -4.60 -2.59 -25.59
CA LYS A 89 -5.62 -1.93 -24.74
C LYS A 89 -6.12 -2.81 -23.58
N LYS A 90 -5.44 -3.90 -23.29
CA LYS A 90 -5.77 -4.79 -22.15
C LYS A 90 -5.13 -4.27 -20.87
N PHE A 91 -5.83 -4.39 -19.75
CA PHE A 91 -5.23 -4.20 -18.45
C PHE A 91 -4.37 -5.41 -18.12
N VAL A 92 -3.12 -5.15 -17.76
CA VAL A 92 -2.09 -6.18 -17.55
C VAL A 92 -1.69 -6.33 -16.08
N ALA A 93 -2.11 -5.42 -15.22
CA ALA A 93 -1.91 -5.52 -13.78
C ALA A 93 -2.73 -4.49 -13.00
N ILE A 94 -2.95 -4.74 -11.71
CA ILE A 94 -3.37 -3.74 -10.74
C ILE A 94 -2.43 -3.71 -9.54
N ILE A 95 -2.31 -2.53 -8.91
CA ILE A 95 -1.64 -2.35 -7.62
C ILE A 95 -2.65 -1.71 -6.67
N GLU A 96 -2.94 -2.38 -5.56
CA GLU A 96 -3.78 -1.88 -4.47
C GLU A 96 -2.90 -1.31 -3.37
N VAL A 97 -3.26 -0.16 -2.82
CA VAL A 97 -2.45 0.55 -1.82
C VAL A 97 -3.25 0.74 -0.54
N LYS A 98 -2.72 0.24 0.55
CA LYS A 98 -3.29 0.45 1.89
C LYS A 98 -2.31 1.18 2.77
N TYR A 99 -2.61 2.43 3.10
CA TYR A 99 -1.85 3.20 4.08
C TYR A 99 -2.68 3.37 5.36
N VAL A 100 -2.22 2.77 6.46
CA VAL A 100 -2.88 2.84 7.78
C VAL A 100 -2.20 3.92 8.61
N MET A 101 -2.97 4.91 9.04
CA MET A 101 -2.48 6.08 9.80
C MET A 101 -2.99 6.11 11.24
N GLN A 102 -3.92 5.23 11.60
CA GLN A 102 -4.52 5.10 12.94
C GLN A 102 -5.27 3.77 13.09
N ASN A 103 -5.51 3.32 14.32
CA ASN A 103 -6.40 2.20 14.65
C ASN A 103 -6.09 0.91 13.85
N TYR A 104 -4.81 0.53 13.76
CA TYR A 104 -4.39 -0.63 12.97
C TYR A 104 -5.03 -1.93 13.49
N LYS A 105 -4.90 -2.21 14.81
CA LYS A 105 -5.30 -3.51 15.38
C LYS A 105 -6.80 -3.78 15.23
N GLN A 106 -7.63 -2.74 15.33
CA GLN A 106 -9.07 -2.86 15.15
C GLN A 106 -9.47 -3.41 13.78
N ASN A 107 -8.72 -3.05 12.75
CA ASN A 107 -9.05 -3.35 11.36
C ASN A 107 -8.06 -4.32 10.70
N ALA A 108 -7.06 -4.81 11.42
CA ALA A 108 -5.95 -5.59 10.86
C ALA A 108 -6.41 -6.87 10.14
N VAL A 109 -7.44 -7.56 10.67
CA VAL A 109 -8.02 -8.76 10.05
C VAL A 109 -8.78 -8.36 8.80
N ASN A 110 -9.67 -7.37 8.91
CA ASN A 110 -10.48 -6.89 7.77
C ASN A 110 -9.61 -6.39 6.62
N TYR A 111 -8.49 -5.71 6.92
CA TYR A 111 -7.56 -5.27 5.88
C TYR A 111 -6.92 -6.46 5.16
N PHE A 112 -6.53 -7.49 5.91
CA PHE A 112 -5.89 -8.67 5.34
C PHE A 112 -6.88 -9.54 4.56
N GLU A 113 -8.06 -9.77 5.08
CA GLU A 113 -9.14 -10.53 4.40
C GLU A 113 -9.64 -9.79 3.17
N GLY A 114 -9.87 -8.48 3.26
CA GLY A 114 -10.28 -7.65 2.13
C GLY A 114 -9.22 -7.62 1.01
N MET A 115 -7.93 -7.56 1.38
CA MET A 115 -6.83 -7.68 0.43
C MET A 115 -6.89 -9.03 -0.30
N ARG A 116 -7.02 -10.14 0.43
CA ARG A 116 -7.05 -11.48 -0.17
C ARG A 116 -8.25 -11.69 -1.09
N GLY A 117 -9.44 -11.27 -0.66
CA GLY A 117 -10.65 -11.38 -1.48
C GLY A 117 -10.60 -10.54 -2.76
N ALA A 118 -10.09 -9.32 -2.69
CA ALA A 118 -9.88 -8.47 -3.87
C ALA A 118 -8.83 -9.07 -4.81
N THR A 119 -7.72 -9.59 -4.26
CA THR A 119 -6.68 -10.26 -5.02
C THR A 119 -7.23 -11.47 -5.78
N GLU A 120 -7.98 -12.35 -5.09
CA GLU A 120 -8.58 -13.53 -5.70
C GLU A 120 -9.52 -13.17 -6.85
N ASN A 121 -10.42 -12.20 -6.63
CA ASN A 121 -11.35 -11.72 -7.66
C ASN A 121 -10.63 -11.24 -8.94
N ILE A 122 -9.53 -10.52 -8.81
CA ILE A 122 -8.77 -10.00 -9.95
C ILE A 122 -7.91 -11.08 -10.59
N ARG A 123 -7.22 -11.90 -9.81
CA ARG A 123 -6.34 -12.94 -10.37
C ARG A 123 -7.11 -14.04 -11.07
N LEU A 124 -8.33 -14.36 -10.62
CA LEU A 124 -9.23 -15.27 -11.31
C LEU A 124 -9.75 -14.72 -12.65
N SER A 125 -9.63 -13.40 -12.91
CA SER A 125 -9.88 -12.83 -14.24
C SER A 125 -8.63 -12.81 -15.14
N GLY A 126 -7.52 -13.40 -14.69
CA GLY A 126 -6.28 -13.47 -15.47
C GLY A 126 -5.42 -12.21 -15.40
N ILE A 127 -5.63 -11.36 -14.41
CA ILE A 127 -4.88 -10.11 -14.24
C ILE A 127 -3.99 -10.20 -12.98
N PRO A 128 -2.66 -9.98 -13.09
CA PRO A 128 -1.77 -9.87 -11.95
C PRO A 128 -2.24 -8.82 -10.95
N CYS A 129 -2.19 -9.18 -9.66
CA CYS A 129 -2.60 -8.29 -8.57
C CYS A 129 -1.46 -8.12 -7.57
N PHE A 130 -1.08 -6.87 -7.34
CA PHE A 130 -0.02 -6.48 -6.42
C PHE A 130 -0.60 -5.67 -5.27
N GLN A 131 0.09 -5.71 -4.12
CA GLN A 131 -0.36 -5.02 -2.90
C GLN A 131 0.77 -4.20 -2.29
N ILE A 132 0.46 -2.98 -1.86
CA ILE A 132 1.34 -2.17 -1.02
C ILE A 132 0.61 -1.93 0.30
N PHE A 133 1.18 -2.40 1.39
CA PHE A 133 0.69 -2.13 2.73
C PHE A 133 1.69 -1.27 3.48
N ILE A 134 1.24 -0.08 3.91
CA ILE A 134 2.07 0.91 4.60
C ILE A 134 1.48 1.16 5.99
N ALA A 135 2.33 1.15 7.01
CA ALA A 135 1.96 1.58 8.35
C ALA A 135 3.17 2.15 9.11
N PRO A 136 3.01 3.19 9.91
CA PRO A 136 3.99 3.51 10.94
C PRO A 136 4.11 2.37 11.96
N ASP A 137 5.31 2.18 12.49
CA ASP A 137 5.58 1.14 13.50
C ASP A 137 4.95 1.46 14.86
N ARG A 138 4.48 2.69 15.04
CA ARG A 138 3.74 3.15 16.22
C ARG A 138 2.61 4.09 15.78
N LEU A 139 1.39 3.79 16.23
CA LEU A 139 0.16 4.48 15.84
C LEU A 139 -0.74 4.76 17.04
N PRO A 140 -1.47 5.90 17.06
CA PRO A 140 -2.51 6.10 18.05
C PRO A 140 -3.74 5.25 17.75
N TYR A 141 -4.34 4.69 18.80
CA TYR A 141 -5.67 4.10 18.76
C TYR A 141 -6.67 5.10 19.30
N PHE A 142 -7.49 5.66 18.42
CA PHE A 142 -8.52 6.61 18.78
C PHE A 142 -9.85 5.91 19.08
N THR A 143 -10.55 6.37 20.12
CA THR A 143 -11.93 6.00 20.44
C THR A 143 -12.76 7.24 20.68
N ASN A 144 -14.09 7.13 20.55
CA ASN A 144 -14.99 8.25 20.83
C ASN A 144 -15.23 8.38 22.34
N ASP A 145 -15.07 9.59 22.85
CA ASP A 145 -15.50 10.01 24.19
C ASP A 145 -16.68 10.98 24.07
N LYS A 146 -17.67 10.86 24.96
CA LYS A 146 -18.91 11.67 24.89
C LYS A 146 -18.66 13.17 25.05
N ASN A 147 -17.62 13.54 25.83
CA ASN A 147 -17.36 14.93 26.19
C ASN A 147 -16.16 15.54 25.44
N LYS A 148 -15.19 14.69 25.03
CA LYS A 148 -13.90 15.11 24.47
C LYS A 148 -13.75 14.80 22.98
N GLY A 149 -14.76 14.16 22.34
CA GLY A 149 -14.67 13.72 20.97
C GLY A 149 -13.74 12.49 20.83
N LYS A 150 -12.83 12.46 19.86
CA LYS A 150 -11.88 11.35 19.69
C LYS A 150 -10.69 11.52 20.64
N ILE A 151 -10.51 10.55 21.53
CA ILE A 151 -9.38 10.47 22.47
C ILE A 151 -8.43 9.33 22.09
N ILE A 152 -7.15 9.46 22.43
CA ILE A 152 -6.18 8.37 22.34
C ILE A 152 -6.43 7.43 23.51
N LYS A 153 -6.92 6.22 23.22
CA LYS A 153 -7.13 5.19 24.24
C LYS A 153 -5.82 4.51 24.63
N HIS A 154 -4.97 4.25 23.68
CA HIS A 154 -3.62 3.69 23.83
C HIS A 154 -2.83 3.86 22.54
N TRP A 155 -1.54 3.59 22.61
CA TRP A 155 -0.69 3.50 21.43
C TRP A 155 -0.57 2.06 20.96
N GLU A 156 -0.59 1.85 19.65
CA GLU A 156 -0.43 0.55 19.02
C GLU A 156 0.96 0.46 18.41
N GLU A 157 1.63 -0.65 18.63
CA GLU A 157 2.89 -0.98 17.94
C GLU A 157 2.65 -2.03 16.87
N PHE A 158 3.28 -1.86 15.70
CA PHE A 158 3.38 -2.90 14.70
C PHE A 158 4.46 -3.89 15.16
N SER A 159 4.03 -5.04 15.65
CA SER A 159 4.86 -6.07 16.27
C SER A 159 5.02 -7.29 15.34
N GLU A 160 5.86 -8.26 15.73
CA GLU A 160 5.98 -9.56 15.03
C GLU A 160 4.62 -10.25 14.86
N LYS A 161 3.75 -10.21 15.88
CA LYS A 161 2.38 -10.74 15.79
C LYS A 161 1.59 -10.09 14.66
N ASN A 162 1.84 -8.81 14.36
CA ASN A 162 1.19 -8.11 13.25
C ASN A 162 1.79 -8.52 11.91
N ALA A 163 3.11 -8.79 11.85
CA ALA A 163 3.81 -9.25 10.67
C ALA A 163 3.54 -10.73 10.34
N GLU A 164 3.18 -11.56 11.33
CA GLU A 164 3.04 -13.02 11.22
C GLU A 164 2.20 -13.49 10.02
N LYS A 165 1.08 -12.81 9.75
CA LYS A 165 0.21 -13.14 8.61
C LYS A 165 0.89 -12.87 7.25
N TYR A 166 1.73 -11.84 7.16
CA TYR A 166 2.52 -11.53 5.96
C TYR A 166 3.69 -12.51 5.83
N ILE A 167 4.31 -12.89 6.95
CA ILE A 167 5.37 -13.91 7.00
C ILE A 167 4.81 -15.25 6.50
N LYS A 168 3.67 -15.68 7.03
CA LYS A 168 2.98 -16.89 6.54
C LYS A 168 2.58 -16.77 5.08
N MET A 169 2.06 -15.63 4.65
CA MET A 169 1.70 -15.40 3.25
C MET A 169 2.92 -15.49 2.33
N SER A 170 4.11 -15.07 2.77
CA SER A 170 5.34 -15.17 1.98
C SER A 170 5.76 -16.59 1.66
N THR A 171 5.25 -17.60 2.37
CA THR A 171 5.54 -19.02 2.12
C THR A 171 4.62 -19.65 1.08
N PHE A 172 3.51 -19.00 0.72
CA PHE A 172 2.62 -19.50 -0.30
C PHE A 172 3.15 -19.20 -1.71
N ASN A 173 2.90 -20.15 -2.62
CA ASN A 173 3.12 -19.91 -4.04
C ASN A 173 1.89 -19.20 -4.63
N PRO A 174 2.01 -17.96 -5.14
CA PRO A 174 0.91 -17.26 -5.79
C PRO A 174 0.29 -18.06 -6.94
N ASP A 175 1.06 -18.82 -7.69
CA ASP A 175 0.55 -19.63 -8.82
C ASP A 175 -0.43 -20.75 -8.40
N LYS A 176 -0.43 -21.10 -7.13
CA LYS A 176 -1.30 -22.13 -6.56
C LYS A 176 -2.41 -21.60 -5.66
N VAL A 177 -2.31 -20.34 -5.24
CA VAL A 177 -3.23 -19.73 -4.25
C VAL A 177 -3.67 -18.36 -4.76
N PHE A 178 -4.83 -18.28 -5.40
CA PHE A 178 -5.33 -17.05 -6.03
C PHE A 178 -5.53 -15.88 -5.07
N GLY A 179 -5.87 -16.14 -3.80
CA GLY A 179 -5.97 -15.09 -2.77
C GLY A 179 -4.63 -14.58 -2.23
N VAL A 180 -3.49 -14.96 -2.84
CA VAL A 180 -2.16 -14.42 -2.52
C VAL A 180 -1.74 -13.49 -3.66
N PRO A 181 -1.40 -12.21 -3.39
CA PRO A 181 -0.91 -11.30 -4.41
C PRO A 181 0.36 -11.82 -5.09
N ASP A 182 0.56 -11.47 -6.35
CA ASP A 182 1.78 -11.82 -7.10
C ASP A 182 3.03 -11.23 -6.45
N SER A 183 2.91 -10.04 -5.87
CA SER A 183 3.87 -9.50 -4.90
C SER A 183 3.16 -8.55 -3.93
N THR A 184 3.68 -8.49 -2.70
CA THR A 184 3.23 -7.57 -1.65
C THR A 184 4.41 -6.80 -1.09
N LEU A 185 4.33 -5.48 -1.07
CA LEU A 185 5.24 -4.64 -0.30
C LEU A 185 4.65 -4.43 1.10
N LEU A 186 5.33 -4.93 2.12
CA LEU A 186 5.08 -4.57 3.52
C LEU A 186 6.06 -3.44 3.90
N TYR A 187 5.56 -2.21 4.01
CA TYR A 187 6.39 -1.03 4.23
C TYR A 187 6.10 -0.41 5.58
N ILE A 188 7.04 -0.55 6.51
CA ILE A 188 6.89 -0.06 7.88
C ILE A 188 7.79 1.15 8.09
N THR A 189 7.18 2.27 8.49
CA THR A 189 7.86 3.55 8.72
C THR A 189 7.95 3.85 10.21
N HIS A 190 8.83 4.76 10.58
CA HIS A 190 8.97 5.33 11.91
C HIS A 190 8.84 6.85 11.87
N LEU A 191 8.03 7.43 12.76
CA LEU A 191 7.92 8.88 12.92
C LEU A 191 9.05 9.36 13.82
N THR A 192 10.09 10.02 13.25
CA THR A 192 11.30 10.41 13.97
C THR A 192 11.09 11.57 14.94
N ASN A 193 10.08 12.41 14.68
CA ASN A 193 9.63 13.48 15.58
C ASN A 193 8.34 13.06 16.29
N GLY A 194 8.33 11.86 16.84
CA GLY A 194 7.19 11.28 17.53
C GLY A 194 6.76 12.07 18.77
N ILE A 195 5.50 11.90 19.13
CA ILE A 195 4.86 12.52 20.27
C ILE A 195 5.17 11.74 21.54
N ASP A 196 5.45 12.43 22.66
CA ASP A 196 5.43 11.83 23.98
C ASP A 196 3.97 11.47 24.37
N ASP A 197 3.75 10.22 24.77
CA ASP A 197 2.45 9.66 25.08
C ASP A 197 1.67 10.40 26.17
N GLN A 198 2.39 11.11 27.06
CA GLN A 198 1.79 11.81 28.18
C GLN A 198 1.30 13.22 27.81
N THR A 199 1.75 13.76 26.70
CA THR A 199 1.48 15.16 26.30
C THR A 199 0.28 15.33 25.39
N VAL A 200 -0.17 14.24 24.72
CA VAL A 200 -1.25 14.27 23.73
C VAL A 200 -2.26 13.18 24.03
N THR A 201 -3.50 13.57 24.29
CA THR A 201 -4.58 12.69 24.71
C THR A 201 -5.76 12.62 23.75
N THR A 202 -5.88 13.59 22.83
CA THR A 202 -6.98 13.70 21.89
C THR A 202 -6.48 13.73 20.44
N LEU A 203 -7.38 13.42 19.48
CA LEU A 203 -7.09 13.56 18.07
C LEU A 203 -6.73 15.00 17.70
N GLU A 204 -7.43 15.98 18.26
CA GLU A 204 -7.16 17.40 17.94
C GLU A 204 -5.77 17.84 18.42
N GLU A 205 -5.37 17.46 19.63
CA GLU A 205 -4.01 17.71 20.13
C GLU A 205 -2.95 17.02 19.26
N TYR A 206 -3.22 15.77 18.84
CA TYR A 206 -2.36 15.01 17.92
C TYR A 206 -2.16 15.74 16.59
N LEU A 207 -3.26 16.18 15.99
CA LEU A 207 -3.23 16.89 14.72
C LEU A 207 -2.54 18.25 14.86
N ASN A 208 -2.81 18.98 15.94
CA ASN A 208 -2.18 20.28 16.21
C ASN A 208 -0.67 20.16 16.44
N PHE A 209 -0.23 19.11 17.14
CA PHE A 209 1.20 18.82 17.27
C PHE A 209 1.86 18.71 15.88
N TYR A 210 1.31 17.88 14.97
CA TYR A 210 1.90 17.68 13.66
C TYR A 210 1.63 18.81 12.65
N ARG A 211 0.64 19.64 12.86
CA ARG A 211 0.49 20.90 12.09
C ARG A 211 1.62 21.89 12.40
N ASN A 212 2.08 21.90 13.65
CA ASN A 212 3.18 22.78 14.10
C ASN A 212 4.57 22.13 13.90
N ASN A 213 4.64 20.81 13.88
CA ASN A 213 5.86 20.02 13.74
C ASN A 213 5.69 19.03 12.60
N THR A 214 5.87 19.47 11.36
CA THR A 214 5.66 18.62 10.16
C THR A 214 6.18 17.20 10.37
N PRO A 215 5.36 16.16 10.16
CA PRO A 215 5.78 14.77 10.33
C PRO A 215 7.06 14.47 9.55
N LYS A 216 8.00 13.78 10.18
CA LYS A 216 9.22 13.28 9.55
C LYS A 216 9.29 11.77 9.71
N MET A 217 9.64 11.09 8.64
CA MET A 217 9.65 9.63 8.62
C MET A 217 10.98 9.06 8.16
N GLU A 218 11.31 7.93 8.74
CA GLU A 218 12.37 7.03 8.27
C GLU A 218 11.82 5.60 8.14
N LEU A 219 12.57 4.70 7.53
CA LEU A 219 12.24 3.28 7.59
C LEU A 219 12.34 2.79 9.04
N SER A 220 11.35 2.02 9.47
CA SER A 220 11.41 1.40 10.78
C SER A 220 12.59 0.44 10.87
N LYS A 221 13.31 0.50 11.98
CA LYS A 221 14.41 -0.41 12.33
C LYS A 221 13.92 -1.75 12.89
N LYS A 222 12.59 -1.93 12.99
CA LYS A 222 12.01 -3.21 13.43
C LYS A 222 12.28 -4.28 12.38
N GLU A 223 13.02 -5.29 12.78
CA GLU A 223 13.26 -6.48 11.96
C GLU A 223 12.20 -7.53 12.26
N PHE A 224 11.67 -8.13 11.22
CA PHE A 224 10.75 -9.27 11.31
C PHE A 224 11.42 -10.49 10.68
N THR A 225 11.60 -11.53 11.47
CA THR A 225 12.24 -12.76 11.01
C THR A 225 11.24 -13.72 10.37
N GLY A 226 11.70 -14.59 9.47
CA GLY A 226 10.91 -15.67 8.91
C GLY A 226 10.24 -15.38 7.56
N PHE A 227 10.45 -14.19 6.94
CA PHE A 227 10.05 -13.99 5.55
C PHE A 227 10.80 -14.95 4.62
N ASN A 228 10.05 -15.58 3.70
CA ASN A 228 10.67 -16.33 2.62
C ASN A 228 11.35 -15.34 1.64
N PRO A 229 12.69 -15.39 1.47
CA PRO A 229 13.41 -14.43 0.62
C PRO A 229 13.07 -14.57 -0.87
N LYS A 230 12.51 -15.73 -1.27
CA LYS A 230 11.98 -16.00 -2.63
C LYS A 230 10.47 -15.91 -2.72
N GLY A 231 9.80 -15.49 -1.64
CA GLY A 231 8.35 -15.40 -1.56
C GLY A 231 7.78 -14.14 -2.19
N SER A 232 6.47 -14.03 -2.10
CA SER A 232 5.71 -12.90 -2.66
C SER A 232 5.75 -11.63 -1.81
N VAL A 233 6.26 -11.67 -0.57
CA VAL A 233 6.29 -10.50 0.32
C VAL A 233 7.70 -9.91 0.39
N ILE A 234 7.79 -8.62 0.09
CA ILE A 234 9.00 -7.79 0.15
C ILE A 234 8.84 -6.83 1.33
N HIS A 235 9.82 -6.78 2.23
CA HIS A 235 9.80 -5.92 3.40
C HIS A 235 10.70 -4.70 3.17
N ASN A 236 10.14 -3.50 3.33
CA ASN A 236 10.82 -2.20 3.35
C ASN A 236 11.73 -1.90 2.13
N ASP A 237 11.46 -2.50 0.97
CA ASP A 237 12.23 -2.28 -0.26
C ASP A 237 11.28 -2.03 -1.44
N TYR A 238 10.97 -0.76 -1.67
CA TYR A 238 10.05 -0.33 -2.72
C TYR A 238 10.63 -0.56 -4.12
N GLU A 239 11.93 -0.31 -4.30
CA GLU A 239 12.59 -0.52 -5.59
C GLU A 239 12.56 -1.98 -6.00
N LYS A 240 12.89 -2.89 -5.08
CA LYS A 240 12.79 -4.34 -5.31
C LYS A 240 11.35 -4.75 -5.64
N PHE A 241 10.36 -4.16 -4.98
CA PHE A 241 8.94 -4.41 -5.26
C PHE A 241 8.58 -3.98 -6.69
N LEU A 242 8.93 -2.77 -7.11
CA LEU A 242 8.65 -2.29 -8.47
C LEU A 242 9.34 -3.15 -9.54
N ASN A 243 10.60 -3.53 -9.31
CA ASN A 243 11.32 -4.41 -10.23
C ASN A 243 10.60 -5.77 -10.36
N LYS A 244 10.06 -6.32 -9.26
CA LYS A 244 9.27 -7.56 -9.28
C LYS A 244 7.95 -7.38 -10.04
N VAL A 245 7.26 -6.25 -9.89
CA VAL A 245 6.06 -5.91 -10.66
C VAL A 245 6.38 -5.89 -12.17
N CYS A 246 7.44 -5.17 -12.56
CA CYS A 246 7.88 -5.09 -13.95
C CYS A 246 8.26 -6.47 -14.54
N GLU A 247 8.99 -7.29 -13.77
CA GLU A 247 9.36 -8.65 -14.16
C GLU A 247 8.12 -9.49 -14.49
N ILE A 248 7.11 -9.47 -13.61
CA ILE A 248 5.89 -10.27 -13.78
C ILE A 248 5.07 -9.78 -14.97
N ILE A 249 4.91 -8.47 -15.16
CA ILE A 249 4.19 -7.90 -16.30
C ILE A 249 4.90 -8.25 -17.62
N SER A 250 6.24 -8.15 -17.66
CA SER A 250 7.04 -8.41 -18.87
C SER A 250 7.20 -9.90 -19.19
N SER A 251 6.99 -10.78 -18.21
CA SER A 251 7.12 -12.25 -18.42
C SER A 251 5.94 -12.89 -19.15
N GLU A 252 4.90 -12.11 -19.48
CA GLU A 252 3.66 -12.60 -20.09
C GLU A 252 3.04 -13.79 -19.33
N LYS A 253 3.32 -13.89 -18.03
CA LYS A 253 2.87 -14.98 -17.15
C LYS A 253 1.36 -15.28 -17.26
N TYR A 254 0.58 -14.26 -17.62
CA TYR A 254 -0.88 -14.31 -17.73
C TYR A 254 -1.38 -14.22 -19.18
N ALA A 255 -0.48 -14.28 -20.19
CA ALA A 255 -0.88 -14.13 -21.60
C ALA A 255 -1.86 -15.21 -22.05
N ASP A 256 -1.67 -16.44 -21.57
CA ASP A 256 -2.47 -17.62 -21.90
C ASP A 256 -3.34 -18.09 -20.71
N PHE A 257 -3.68 -17.20 -19.77
CA PHE A 257 -4.48 -17.56 -18.62
C PHE A 257 -5.89 -17.98 -19.04
N ASP A 258 -6.25 -19.25 -18.76
CA ASP A 258 -7.57 -19.81 -19.00
C ASP A 258 -8.22 -20.23 -17.66
N ILE A 259 -9.21 -19.45 -17.23
CA ILE A 259 -9.97 -19.73 -15.99
C ILE A 259 -10.72 -21.07 -16.04
N THR A 260 -11.01 -21.61 -17.23
CA THR A 260 -11.77 -22.88 -17.35
C THR A 260 -11.00 -24.07 -16.77
N GLN A 261 -9.66 -23.97 -16.69
CA GLN A 261 -8.79 -24.99 -16.08
C GLN A 261 -8.95 -25.06 -14.54
N TYR A 262 -9.57 -24.04 -13.92
CA TYR A 262 -9.74 -23.92 -12.47
C TYR A 262 -11.21 -24.00 -12.03
N LYS A 263 -12.12 -24.40 -12.92
CA LYS A 263 -13.52 -24.66 -12.52
C LYS A 263 -13.55 -25.88 -11.61
N ILE A 264 -13.86 -25.62 -10.34
CA ILE A 264 -14.22 -26.63 -9.33
C ILE A 264 -15.64 -27.13 -9.61
#